data_ad5264801ae4713a06248c6040476b07
#
_entry.id   ad5264801ae4713a06248c6040476b07
#
_cell.length_a   1.000
_cell.length_b   1.000
_cell.length_c   1.000
_cell.angle_alpha   90.00
_cell.angle_beta   90.00
_cell.angle_gamma   90.00
#
_symmetry.space_group_name_H-M   'P 1'
#
loop_
_entity.id
_entity.type
_entity.pdbx_description
1 polymer ?
#
loop_
_entity_poly.entity_id
_entity_poly.type
_entity_poly.pdbx_seq_one_letter_code
_entity_poly.pdbx_strand_id
1 'polypeptide(L)'
;LFNTNYHYMVPEFVKGQQFRLAWTQLLDEVDEALALGHQVKPVLLGPVTYLWLGKVKGEPFDRLSLLKDILPVYKQVLIELGKRGIQWVQIDEPALVLELPQVWLDAFKPAYDALTGQVKLLLTTYFEGVTPNLSTIAALPVQGLHVDLVHGKDDVKDLHKRLPADWLLSAGLVNGRNVWRADLTEKYAQIKDIVGKRELWVASSCSLLHSPIDLSVETRLDPEVKSWFAFALQKCEELALLRDALNSGDTAAINAWSAPIQARRHSARVH
;
A
#
# COMPACT_ATOMS: atom_id res chain seq x y z
N LEU A 1 -13.77 5.73 -14.96
CA LEU A 1 -13.32 4.43 -14.42
C LEU A 1 -13.32 4.44 -12.88
N PHE A 2 -12.89 5.51 -12.24
CA PHE A 2 -12.66 5.57 -10.81
C PHE A 2 -13.85 6.13 -10.00
N ASN A 3 -14.89 6.57 -10.66
CA ASN A 3 -16.17 6.94 -10.05
C ASN A 3 -17.25 5.87 -10.24
N THR A 4 -16.85 4.63 -10.53
CA THR A 4 -17.79 3.51 -10.54
C THR A 4 -18.15 3.14 -9.10
N ASN A 5 -19.42 2.83 -8.88
CA ASN A 5 -19.87 2.28 -7.61
C ASN A 5 -19.24 0.90 -7.40
N TYR A 6 -18.25 0.81 -6.53
CA TYR A 6 -17.75 -0.47 -6.06
C TYR A 6 -18.69 -0.99 -4.98
N HIS A 7 -19.12 -2.22 -5.15
CA HIS A 7 -19.81 -2.95 -4.09
C HIS A 7 -18.78 -3.79 -3.35
N TYR A 8 -18.29 -3.27 -2.23
CA TYR A 8 -17.40 -4.02 -1.36
C TYR A 8 -18.20 -4.99 -0.50
N MET A 9 -17.69 -6.20 -0.32
CA MET A 9 -18.15 -7.07 0.75
C MET A 9 -17.67 -6.49 2.07
N VAL A 10 -18.61 -6.05 2.90
CA VAL A 10 -18.33 -5.51 4.21
C VAL A 10 -18.67 -6.57 5.25
N PRO A 11 -17.78 -6.89 6.21
CA PRO A 11 -18.09 -7.86 7.23
C PRO A 11 -19.25 -7.39 8.11
N GLU A 12 -20.16 -8.31 8.42
CA GLU A 12 -21.22 -8.09 9.40
C GLU A 12 -20.85 -8.82 10.69
N PHE A 13 -20.85 -8.10 11.81
CA PHE A 13 -20.49 -8.63 13.11
C PHE A 13 -21.70 -8.77 14.02
N VAL A 14 -21.72 -9.88 14.75
CA VAL A 14 -22.70 -10.12 15.82
C VAL A 14 -21.98 -10.10 17.18
N LYS A 15 -22.74 -9.79 18.22
CA LYS A 15 -22.22 -9.77 19.59
C LYS A 15 -21.69 -11.15 19.99
N GLY A 16 -20.45 -11.19 20.49
CA GLY A 16 -19.81 -12.46 20.92
C GLY A 16 -19.35 -13.34 19.75
N GLN A 17 -19.18 -12.78 18.55
CA GLN A 17 -18.72 -13.52 17.39
C GLN A 17 -17.38 -14.20 17.64
N GLN A 18 -17.29 -15.47 17.23
CA GLN A 18 -16.05 -16.22 17.24
C GLN A 18 -15.37 -16.20 15.88
N PHE A 19 -14.03 -16.17 15.87
CA PHE A 19 -13.22 -16.17 14.65
C PHE A 19 -12.37 -17.42 14.57
N ARG A 20 -12.15 -17.90 13.36
CA ARG A 20 -11.23 -18.99 13.05
C ARG A 20 -10.66 -18.82 11.67
N LEU A 21 -9.47 -19.36 11.41
CA LEU A 21 -8.95 -19.48 10.05
C LEU A 21 -9.76 -20.54 9.32
N ALA A 22 -10.70 -20.09 8.48
CA ALA A 22 -11.66 -20.93 7.77
C ALA A 22 -11.25 -21.19 6.31
N TRP A 23 -10.30 -20.43 5.78
CA TRP A 23 -9.90 -20.47 4.38
C TRP A 23 -8.39 -20.29 4.25
N THR A 24 -7.75 -21.15 3.47
CA THR A 24 -6.30 -21.21 3.33
C THR A 24 -5.79 -20.65 2.01
N GLN A 25 -6.65 -20.08 1.17
CA GLN A 25 -6.29 -19.62 -0.18
C GLN A 25 -5.04 -18.75 -0.19
N LEU A 26 -4.88 -17.82 0.74
CA LEU A 26 -3.67 -17.00 0.81
C LEU A 26 -2.40 -17.84 0.97
N LEU A 27 -2.46 -18.88 1.79
CA LEU A 27 -1.33 -19.78 2.04
C LEU A 27 -1.04 -20.64 0.80
N ASP A 28 -2.09 -21.10 0.12
CA ASP A 28 -2.00 -21.92 -1.09
C ASP A 28 -1.39 -21.10 -2.25
N GLU A 29 -1.83 -19.83 -2.43
CA GLU A 29 -1.28 -18.89 -3.42
C GLU A 29 0.18 -18.52 -3.13
N VAL A 30 0.55 -18.38 -1.85
CA VAL A 30 1.96 -18.19 -1.44
C VAL A 30 2.79 -19.41 -1.79
N ASP A 31 2.31 -20.61 -1.49
CA ASP A 31 3.02 -21.87 -1.79
C ASP A 31 3.22 -22.02 -3.32
N GLU A 32 2.22 -21.71 -4.13
CA GLU A 32 2.31 -21.72 -5.59
C GLU A 32 3.37 -20.72 -6.10
N ALA A 33 3.34 -19.50 -5.61
CA ALA A 33 4.30 -18.46 -6.03
C ALA A 33 5.74 -18.81 -5.64
N LEU A 34 5.95 -19.36 -4.44
CA LEU A 34 7.26 -19.84 -3.99
C LEU A 34 7.75 -21.02 -4.84
N ALA A 35 6.86 -21.95 -5.21
CA ALA A 35 7.20 -23.08 -6.09
C ALA A 35 7.63 -22.60 -7.50
N LEU A 36 7.12 -21.46 -7.96
CA LEU A 36 7.52 -20.80 -9.22
C LEU A 36 8.81 -19.98 -9.07
N GLY A 37 9.43 -19.93 -7.89
CA GLY A 37 10.67 -19.20 -7.63
C GLY A 37 10.50 -17.71 -7.37
N HIS A 38 9.28 -17.23 -7.13
CA HIS A 38 9.01 -15.83 -6.83
C HIS A 38 9.29 -15.49 -5.36
N GLN A 39 9.77 -14.26 -5.12
CA GLN A 39 9.76 -13.68 -3.79
C GLN A 39 8.38 -13.08 -3.52
N VAL A 40 7.80 -13.41 -2.37
CA VAL A 40 6.42 -13.07 -2.06
C VAL A 40 6.35 -12.17 -0.84
N LYS A 41 5.53 -11.13 -0.93
CA LYS A 41 5.12 -10.28 0.18
C LYS A 41 3.59 -10.34 0.28
N PRO A 42 3.02 -11.27 1.09
CA PRO A 42 1.58 -11.39 1.26
C PRO A 42 0.96 -10.11 1.83
N VAL A 43 -0.29 -9.85 1.48
CA VAL A 43 -1.05 -8.68 1.93
C VAL A 43 -2.26 -9.13 2.74
N LEU A 44 -2.43 -8.54 3.91
CA LEU A 44 -3.59 -8.72 4.78
C LEU A 44 -4.25 -7.36 5.05
N LEU A 45 -5.57 -7.32 5.09
CA LEU A 45 -6.26 -6.19 5.69
C LEU A 45 -5.98 -6.19 7.20
N GLY A 46 -5.67 -5.04 7.76
CA GLY A 46 -5.34 -4.92 9.18
C GLY A 46 -6.54 -5.14 10.10
N PRO A 47 -6.33 -5.70 11.29
CA PRO A 47 -7.42 -6.10 12.19
C PRO A 47 -8.25 -4.90 12.67
N VAL A 48 -7.62 -3.74 12.87
CA VAL A 48 -8.34 -2.53 13.33
C VAL A 48 -9.18 -1.96 12.20
N THR A 49 -8.64 -1.84 11.00
CA THR A 49 -9.41 -1.42 9.81
C THR A 49 -10.52 -2.41 9.49
N TYR A 50 -10.28 -3.72 9.62
CA TYR A 50 -11.32 -4.74 9.39
C TYR A 50 -12.53 -4.53 10.30
N LEU A 51 -12.30 -4.30 11.59
CA LEU A 51 -13.37 -3.99 12.55
C LEU A 51 -13.99 -2.60 12.29
N TRP A 52 -13.20 -1.61 11.89
CA TRP A 52 -13.69 -0.26 11.57
C TRP A 52 -14.66 -0.27 10.39
N LEU A 53 -14.36 -0.99 9.34
CA LEU A 53 -15.18 -1.08 8.13
C LEU A 53 -16.43 -1.93 8.31
N GLY A 54 -16.42 -2.87 9.25
CA GLY A 54 -17.52 -3.80 9.46
C GLY A 54 -18.80 -3.13 10.02
N LYS A 55 -19.90 -3.82 9.90
CA LYS A 55 -21.24 -3.38 10.38
C LYS A 55 -21.72 -4.28 11.49
N VAL A 56 -22.45 -3.70 12.44
CA VAL A 56 -23.16 -4.47 13.48
C VAL A 56 -24.44 -5.04 12.89
N LYS A 57 -24.67 -6.33 13.14
CA LYS A 57 -25.91 -7.03 12.80
C LYS A 57 -26.58 -7.56 14.09
N GLY A 58 -27.86 -7.31 14.21
CA GLY A 58 -28.64 -7.69 15.40
C GLY A 58 -28.52 -6.66 16.53
N GLU A 59 -28.24 -7.13 17.75
CA GLU A 59 -28.13 -6.24 18.92
C GLU A 59 -26.94 -5.29 18.81
N PRO A 60 -27.10 -4.00 19.18
CA PRO A 60 -25.97 -3.06 19.21
C PRO A 60 -24.88 -3.52 20.18
N PHE A 61 -23.62 -3.41 19.75
CA PHE A 61 -22.45 -3.62 20.60
C PHE A 61 -21.24 -2.86 20.03
N ASP A 62 -20.20 -2.70 20.82
CA ASP A 62 -18.94 -2.13 20.37
C ASP A 62 -18.14 -3.15 19.58
N ARG A 63 -17.93 -2.90 18.27
CA ARG A 63 -17.15 -3.78 17.36
C ARG A 63 -15.71 -3.95 17.82
N LEU A 64 -15.14 -2.91 18.46
CA LEU A 64 -13.76 -2.96 18.94
C LEU A 64 -13.55 -4.03 20.01
N SER A 65 -14.64 -4.41 20.74
CA SER A 65 -14.60 -5.50 21.71
C SER A 65 -14.21 -6.86 21.10
N LEU A 66 -14.37 -7.03 19.78
CA LEU A 66 -13.98 -8.25 19.05
C LEU A 66 -12.47 -8.32 18.73
N LEU A 67 -11.71 -7.24 18.97
CA LEU A 67 -10.29 -7.20 18.60
C LEU A 67 -9.51 -8.35 19.27
N LYS A 68 -9.72 -8.59 20.54
CA LYS A 68 -9.09 -9.69 21.30
C LYS A 68 -9.38 -11.08 20.73
N ASP A 69 -10.54 -11.25 20.10
CA ASP A 69 -11.00 -12.54 19.58
C ASP A 69 -10.50 -12.80 18.15
N ILE A 70 -10.25 -11.74 17.35
CA ILE A 70 -9.73 -11.87 15.99
C ILE A 70 -8.19 -11.94 15.93
N LEU A 71 -7.48 -11.29 16.85
CA LEU A 71 -6.01 -11.26 16.86
C LEU A 71 -5.34 -12.65 16.87
N PRO A 72 -5.84 -13.66 17.59
CA PRO A 72 -5.28 -15.01 17.52
C PRO A 72 -5.29 -15.60 16.10
N VAL A 73 -6.31 -15.28 15.29
CA VAL A 73 -6.41 -15.75 13.89
C VAL A 73 -5.34 -15.07 13.03
N TYR A 74 -5.16 -13.75 13.16
CA TYR A 74 -4.07 -13.03 12.48
C TYR A 74 -2.71 -13.61 12.86
N LYS A 75 -2.48 -13.83 14.15
CA LYS A 75 -1.23 -14.44 14.64
C LYS A 75 -1.00 -15.82 14.03
N GLN A 76 -2.04 -16.66 13.93
CA GLN A 76 -1.95 -17.96 13.28
C GLN A 76 -1.53 -17.83 11.81
N VAL A 77 -2.12 -16.89 11.04
CA VAL A 77 -1.74 -16.64 9.64
C VAL A 77 -0.27 -16.21 9.55
N LEU A 78 0.18 -15.27 10.40
CA LEU A 78 1.57 -14.82 10.41
C LEU A 78 2.56 -15.93 10.75
N ILE A 79 2.21 -16.84 11.68
CA ILE A 79 3.00 -18.04 12.00
C ILE A 79 3.11 -18.94 10.77
N GLU A 80 2.00 -19.21 10.08
CA GLU A 80 1.99 -20.06 8.89
C GLU A 80 2.80 -19.46 7.73
N LEU A 81 2.76 -18.14 7.57
CA LEU A 81 3.59 -17.44 6.60
C LEU A 81 5.09 -17.49 6.98
N GLY A 82 5.41 -17.30 8.25
CA GLY A 82 6.79 -17.43 8.76
C GLY A 82 7.38 -18.81 8.54
N LYS A 83 6.61 -19.90 8.74
CA LYS A 83 7.03 -21.29 8.45
C LYS A 83 7.37 -21.51 6.97
N ARG A 84 6.79 -20.73 6.05
CA ARG A 84 7.06 -20.72 4.60
C ARG A 84 8.27 -19.88 4.21
N GLY A 85 8.97 -19.30 5.18
CA GLY A 85 10.14 -18.46 4.94
C GLY A 85 9.80 -17.04 4.47
N ILE A 86 8.54 -16.60 4.58
CA ILE A 86 8.13 -15.24 4.25
C ILE A 86 8.83 -14.27 5.19
N GLN A 87 9.53 -13.29 4.59
CA GLN A 87 10.30 -12.26 5.31
C GLN A 87 9.43 -11.08 5.71
N TRP A 88 8.55 -10.63 4.82
CA TRP A 88 7.71 -9.47 4.97
C TRP A 88 6.24 -9.79 4.72
N VAL A 89 5.38 -9.30 5.59
CA VAL A 89 3.93 -9.28 5.38
C VAL A 89 3.46 -7.82 5.40
N GLN A 90 2.73 -7.44 4.39
CA GLN A 90 2.06 -6.14 4.32
C GLN A 90 0.73 -6.22 5.06
N ILE A 91 0.48 -5.26 5.97
CA ILE A 91 -0.79 -5.14 6.68
C ILE A 91 -1.39 -3.78 6.36
N ASP A 92 -2.52 -3.80 5.67
CA ASP A 92 -3.21 -2.60 5.18
C ASP A 92 -4.11 -2.03 6.28
N GLU A 93 -3.76 -0.86 6.79
CA GLU A 93 -4.54 -0.11 7.78
C GLU A 93 -4.94 1.28 7.24
N PRO A 94 -5.73 1.35 6.17
CA PRO A 94 -6.16 2.64 5.62
C PRO A 94 -6.98 3.48 6.60
N ALA A 95 -7.53 2.90 7.65
CA ALA A 95 -8.19 3.67 8.71
C ALA A 95 -7.23 4.68 9.38
N LEU A 96 -5.91 4.44 9.38
CA LEU A 96 -4.91 5.35 9.95
C LEU A 96 -4.74 6.69 9.22
N VAL A 97 -5.36 6.88 8.06
CA VAL A 97 -5.40 8.19 7.40
C VAL A 97 -6.64 9.01 7.76
N LEU A 98 -7.56 8.44 8.55
CA LEU A 98 -8.80 9.07 8.96
C LEU A 98 -8.66 9.76 10.34
N GLU A 99 -9.53 10.70 10.61
CA GLU A 99 -9.75 11.23 11.97
C GLU A 99 -10.55 10.21 12.79
N LEU A 100 -9.83 9.29 13.42
CA LEU A 100 -10.44 8.24 14.24
C LEU A 100 -10.74 8.74 15.66
N PRO A 101 -11.82 8.27 16.31
CA PRO A 101 -12.00 8.43 17.74
C PRO A 101 -10.80 7.85 18.52
N GLN A 102 -10.40 8.51 19.62
CA GLN A 102 -9.21 8.13 20.40
C GLN A 102 -9.19 6.66 20.81
N VAL A 103 -10.33 6.08 21.19
CA VAL A 103 -10.44 4.66 21.55
C VAL A 103 -10.01 3.72 20.43
N TRP A 104 -10.23 4.11 19.17
CA TRP A 104 -9.76 3.34 18.01
C TRP A 104 -8.26 3.51 17.77
N LEU A 105 -7.73 4.72 17.96
CA LEU A 105 -6.28 4.96 17.88
C LEU A 105 -5.54 4.18 18.97
N ASP A 106 -6.07 4.15 20.19
CA ASP A 106 -5.48 3.43 21.31
C ASP A 106 -5.48 1.90 21.10
N ALA A 107 -6.34 1.38 20.23
CA ALA A 107 -6.41 -0.05 19.92
C ALA A 107 -5.27 -0.56 19.03
N PHE A 108 -4.60 0.32 18.28
CA PHE A 108 -3.52 -0.11 17.37
C PHE A 108 -2.32 -0.69 18.13
N LYS A 109 -1.86 -0.01 19.19
CA LYS A 109 -0.66 -0.46 19.91
C LYS A 109 -0.81 -1.87 20.48
N PRO A 110 -1.84 -2.21 21.29
CA PRO A 110 -2.02 -3.56 21.81
C PRO A 110 -2.28 -4.60 20.70
N ALA A 111 -2.95 -4.21 19.58
CA ALA A 111 -3.15 -5.10 18.45
C ALA A 111 -1.80 -5.51 17.83
N TYR A 112 -0.94 -4.55 17.54
CA TYR A 112 0.34 -4.80 16.90
C TYR A 112 1.36 -5.44 17.84
N ASP A 113 1.32 -5.17 19.15
CA ASP A 113 2.11 -5.90 20.15
C ASP A 113 1.81 -7.40 20.14
N ALA A 114 0.55 -7.79 19.90
CA ALA A 114 0.15 -9.18 19.79
C ALA A 114 0.59 -9.88 18.49
N LEU A 115 0.88 -9.10 17.43
CA LEU A 115 1.21 -9.62 16.08
C LEU A 115 2.71 -9.70 15.79
N THR A 116 3.56 -9.14 16.65
CA THR A 116 5.01 -9.10 16.43
C THR A 116 5.69 -10.46 16.53
N GLY A 117 6.90 -10.55 15.98
CA GLY A 117 7.88 -11.62 16.26
C GLY A 117 7.84 -12.81 15.30
N GLN A 118 6.92 -12.88 14.35
CA GLN A 118 6.83 -13.98 13.41
C GLN A 118 7.49 -13.68 12.07
N VAL A 119 7.20 -12.49 11.54
CA VAL A 119 7.69 -11.93 10.27
C VAL A 119 7.87 -10.43 10.42
N LYS A 120 8.56 -9.78 9.50
CA LYS A 120 8.59 -8.31 9.43
C LYS A 120 7.25 -7.80 8.93
N LEU A 121 6.71 -6.78 9.60
CA LEU A 121 5.44 -6.16 9.22
C LEU A 121 5.70 -4.83 8.50
N LEU A 122 5.13 -4.70 7.30
CA LEU A 122 5.00 -3.43 6.58
C LEU A 122 3.59 -2.89 6.83
N LEU A 123 3.48 -1.93 7.73
CA LEU A 123 2.22 -1.19 7.91
C LEU A 123 1.95 -0.36 6.66
N THR A 124 0.77 -0.48 6.08
CA THR A 124 0.46 0.16 4.80
C THR A 124 -0.78 1.04 4.92
N THR A 125 -0.64 2.28 4.49
CA THR A 125 -1.72 3.26 4.40
C THR A 125 -1.82 3.81 2.98
N TYR A 126 -3.00 4.25 2.58
CA TYR A 126 -3.22 4.83 1.26
C TYR A 126 -4.44 5.74 1.23
N PHE A 127 -4.56 6.53 0.14
CA PHE A 127 -5.62 7.47 -0.23
C PHE A 127 -5.53 8.85 0.42
N GLU A 128 -4.83 8.98 1.55
CA GLU A 128 -4.55 10.26 2.22
C GLU A 128 -3.23 10.19 2.98
N GLY A 129 -2.83 11.31 3.61
CA GLY A 129 -1.60 11.41 4.41
C GLY A 129 -1.73 10.85 5.82
N VAL A 130 -0.61 10.50 6.42
CA VAL A 130 -0.51 9.90 7.76
C VAL A 130 -0.16 10.91 8.85
N THR A 131 0.18 12.15 8.49
CA THR A 131 0.66 13.18 9.45
C THR A 131 -0.22 13.33 10.69
N PRO A 132 -1.58 13.30 10.62
CA PRO A 132 -2.43 13.43 11.81
C PRO A 132 -2.24 12.31 12.83
N ASN A 133 -1.96 11.08 12.37
CA ASN A 133 -1.83 9.89 13.23
C ASN A 133 -0.37 9.39 13.32
N LEU A 134 0.60 10.17 12.86
CA LEU A 134 1.99 9.72 12.76
C LEU A 134 2.60 9.35 14.12
N SER A 135 2.20 9.99 15.21
CA SER A 135 2.64 9.63 16.56
C SER A 135 2.17 8.23 16.98
N THR A 136 0.93 7.89 16.67
CA THR A 136 0.39 6.54 16.90
C THR A 136 1.15 5.52 16.04
N ILE A 137 1.33 5.81 14.74
CA ILE A 137 2.04 4.94 13.79
C ILE A 137 3.48 4.67 14.26
N ALA A 138 4.23 5.71 14.60
CA ALA A 138 5.64 5.60 15.00
C ALA A 138 5.86 4.83 16.32
N ALA A 139 4.80 4.65 17.12
CA ALA A 139 4.83 3.87 18.35
C ALA A 139 4.52 2.38 18.15
N LEU A 140 4.15 1.96 16.93
CA LEU A 140 3.81 0.57 16.64
C LEU A 140 5.08 -0.28 16.48
N PRO A 141 5.07 -1.54 16.92
CA PRO A 141 6.20 -2.43 16.79
C PRO A 141 6.25 -3.11 15.41
N VAL A 142 6.36 -2.31 14.37
CA VAL A 142 6.48 -2.75 12.97
C VAL A 142 7.86 -2.42 12.42
N GLN A 143 8.25 -2.95 11.27
CA GLN A 143 9.57 -2.77 10.68
C GLN A 143 9.56 -1.87 9.44
N GLY A 144 8.40 -1.42 9.02
CA GLY A 144 8.30 -0.47 7.91
C GLY A 144 6.92 0.16 7.80
N LEU A 145 6.89 1.27 7.08
CA LEU A 145 5.68 2.02 6.77
C LEU A 145 5.61 2.27 5.26
N HIS A 146 4.46 1.96 4.65
CA HIS A 146 4.11 2.44 3.32
C HIS A 146 3.18 3.64 3.43
N VAL A 147 3.47 4.68 2.65
CA VAL A 147 2.68 5.92 2.57
C VAL A 147 2.33 6.27 1.14
N ASP A 148 1.13 6.78 0.93
CA ASP A 148 0.66 7.33 -0.35
C ASP A 148 1.18 8.77 -0.51
N LEU A 149 2.22 8.96 -1.32
CA LEU A 149 2.79 10.28 -1.62
C LEU A 149 2.17 10.94 -2.87
N VAL A 150 1.08 10.37 -3.37
CA VAL A 150 0.32 10.93 -4.50
C VAL A 150 -0.92 11.68 -3.99
N HIS A 151 -1.70 11.06 -3.11
CA HIS A 151 -2.92 11.65 -2.54
C HIS A 151 -2.66 12.26 -1.17
N GLY A 152 -1.72 11.68 -0.41
CA GLY A 152 -1.25 12.27 0.84
C GLY A 152 -0.43 13.53 0.60
N LYS A 153 -0.50 14.47 1.55
CA LYS A 153 0.27 15.72 1.54
C LYS A 153 1.53 15.64 2.43
N ASP A 154 1.91 14.43 2.79
CA ASP A 154 3.07 14.21 3.66
C ASP A 154 4.37 14.60 2.94
N ASP A 155 5.23 15.32 3.64
CA ASP A 155 6.60 15.56 3.19
C ASP A 155 7.46 14.34 3.57
N VAL A 156 8.02 13.70 2.55
CA VAL A 156 8.87 12.53 2.74
C VAL A 156 10.11 12.81 3.60
N LYS A 157 10.64 14.04 3.57
CA LYS A 157 11.77 14.46 4.40
C LYS A 157 11.38 14.61 5.87
N ASP A 158 10.14 15.04 6.13
CA ASP A 158 9.60 15.11 7.49
C ASP A 158 9.31 13.69 8.02
N LEU A 159 8.69 12.84 7.22
CA LEU A 159 8.50 11.42 7.55
C LEU A 159 9.83 10.73 7.88
N HIS A 160 10.86 10.94 7.05
CA HIS A 160 12.20 10.38 7.29
C HIS A 160 12.77 10.75 8.66
N LYS A 161 12.52 11.97 9.12
CA LYS A 161 13.04 12.47 10.43
C LYS A 161 12.22 11.95 11.62
N ARG A 162 10.92 11.73 11.44
CA ARG A 162 9.99 11.43 12.54
C ARG A 162 9.76 9.93 12.75
N LEU A 163 10.00 9.10 11.72
CA LEU A 163 9.92 7.65 11.83
C LEU A 163 11.19 7.05 12.45
N PRO A 164 11.10 5.92 13.17
CA PRO A 164 12.27 5.19 13.64
C PRO A 164 13.31 4.99 12.55
N ALA A 165 14.59 5.16 12.87
CA ALA A 165 15.66 5.18 11.87
C ALA A 165 15.87 3.83 11.16
N ASP A 166 15.55 2.75 11.84
CA ASP A 166 15.64 1.35 11.39
C ASP A 166 14.42 0.88 10.57
N TRP A 167 13.38 1.71 10.46
CA TRP A 167 12.23 1.34 9.66
C TRP A 167 12.50 1.51 8.18
N LEU A 168 12.05 0.54 7.40
CA LEU A 168 11.88 0.67 5.96
C LEU A 168 10.79 1.70 5.65
N LEU A 169 11.03 2.59 4.69
CA LEU A 169 10.02 3.47 4.13
C LEU A 169 9.64 2.99 2.72
N SER A 170 8.40 2.59 2.53
CA SER A 170 7.84 2.28 1.21
C SER A 170 7.10 3.52 0.69
N ALA A 171 7.68 4.14 -0.33
CA ALA A 171 7.19 5.39 -0.90
C ALA A 171 6.23 5.12 -2.07
N GLY A 172 4.95 5.38 -1.89
CA GLY A 172 3.90 5.26 -2.90
C GLY A 172 3.90 6.44 -3.87
N LEU A 173 4.77 6.38 -4.89
CA LEU A 173 5.06 7.49 -5.81
C LEU A 173 4.28 7.43 -7.12
N VAL A 174 3.94 6.23 -7.58
CA VAL A 174 3.20 6.01 -8.82
C VAL A 174 1.72 5.86 -8.49
N ASN A 175 0.86 6.68 -9.11
CA ASN A 175 -0.57 6.67 -8.82
C ASN A 175 -1.23 5.35 -9.24
N GLY A 176 -1.71 4.56 -8.26
CA GLY A 176 -2.40 3.30 -8.50
C GLY A 176 -3.88 3.43 -8.90
N ARG A 177 -4.46 4.64 -8.82
CA ARG A 177 -5.91 4.90 -9.04
C ARG A 177 -6.23 5.60 -10.34
N ASN A 178 -5.26 5.84 -11.20
CA ASN A 178 -5.49 6.48 -12.49
C ASN A 178 -4.84 5.71 -13.63
N VAL A 179 -5.07 6.17 -14.85
CA VAL A 179 -4.52 5.59 -16.08
C VAL A 179 -3.38 6.42 -16.67
N TRP A 180 -2.95 7.46 -15.98
CA TRP A 180 -1.96 8.39 -16.52
C TRP A 180 -0.54 7.91 -16.27
N ARG A 181 0.31 8.14 -17.26
CA ARG A 181 1.76 8.01 -17.13
C ARG A 181 2.27 8.95 -16.04
N ALA A 182 3.15 8.46 -15.17
CA ALA A 182 3.79 9.29 -14.16
C ALA A 182 4.92 10.14 -14.76
N ASP A 183 5.09 11.36 -14.28
CA ASP A 183 6.32 12.12 -14.48
C ASP A 183 7.38 11.61 -13.50
N LEU A 184 8.20 10.66 -13.96
CA LEU A 184 9.21 10.02 -13.12
C LEU A 184 10.34 10.96 -12.74
N THR A 185 10.58 12.02 -13.52
CA THR A 185 11.56 13.06 -13.18
C THR A 185 11.13 13.82 -11.91
N GLU A 186 9.85 14.16 -11.81
CA GLU A 186 9.28 14.76 -10.61
C GLU A 186 9.38 13.79 -9.41
N LYS A 187 9.02 12.52 -9.61
CA LYS A 187 9.05 11.50 -8.54
C LYS A 187 10.46 11.22 -8.04
N TYR A 188 11.42 11.17 -8.93
CA TYR A 188 12.84 11.07 -8.58
C TYR A 188 13.29 12.25 -7.72
N ALA A 189 12.98 13.48 -8.13
CA ALA A 189 13.34 14.69 -7.38
C ALA A 189 12.71 14.73 -5.98
N GLN A 190 11.51 14.16 -5.82
CA GLN A 190 10.79 14.11 -4.55
C GLN A 190 11.52 13.30 -3.48
N ILE A 191 12.22 12.21 -3.85
CA ILE A 191 12.78 11.25 -2.87
C ILE A 191 14.30 11.07 -2.94
N LYS A 192 14.99 11.56 -3.98
CA LYS A 192 16.44 11.35 -4.16
C LYS A 192 17.29 11.72 -2.93
N ASP A 193 16.87 12.72 -2.18
CA ASP A 193 17.64 13.24 -1.03
C ASP A 193 17.61 12.31 0.20
N ILE A 194 16.73 11.30 0.22
CA ILE A 194 16.66 10.32 1.32
C ILE A 194 17.23 8.95 0.93
N VAL A 195 17.63 8.77 -0.33
CA VAL A 195 18.33 7.55 -0.79
C VAL A 195 19.62 7.35 0.02
N GLY A 196 19.85 6.12 0.46
CA GLY A 196 21.02 5.76 1.28
C GLY A 196 20.95 6.18 2.75
N LYS A 197 19.94 6.94 3.17
CA LYS A 197 19.75 7.35 4.58
C LYS A 197 18.86 6.40 5.37
N ARG A 198 18.10 5.56 4.70
CA ARG A 198 17.29 4.45 5.24
C ARG A 198 17.00 3.43 4.14
N GLU A 199 16.54 2.25 4.52
CA GLU A 199 15.99 1.30 3.56
C GLU A 199 14.74 1.91 2.92
N LEU A 200 14.74 2.00 1.58
CA LEU A 200 13.70 2.67 0.80
C LEU A 200 13.17 1.73 -0.28
N TRP A 201 11.86 1.56 -0.33
CA TRP A 201 11.18 0.90 -1.44
C TRP A 201 10.37 1.93 -2.24
N VAL A 202 10.37 1.81 -3.55
CA VAL A 202 9.46 2.54 -4.44
C VAL A 202 8.24 1.67 -4.73
N ALA A 203 7.06 2.27 -4.67
CA ALA A 203 5.80 1.55 -4.79
C ALA A 203 4.73 2.39 -5.51
N SER A 204 3.65 1.71 -5.93
CA SER A 204 2.41 2.41 -6.28
C SER A 204 1.76 2.98 -5.01
N SER A 205 1.00 4.06 -5.17
CA SER A 205 0.32 4.75 -4.06
C SER A 205 -0.73 3.88 -3.35
N CYS A 206 -1.28 2.91 -4.08
CA CYS A 206 -2.22 1.90 -3.61
C CYS A 206 -2.20 0.72 -4.59
N SER A 207 -3.09 -0.26 -4.39
CA SER A 207 -3.21 -1.43 -5.27
C SER A 207 -3.47 -1.03 -6.73
N LEU A 208 -2.76 -1.69 -7.66
CA LEU A 208 -2.97 -1.54 -9.11
C LEU A 208 -4.26 -2.19 -9.63
N LEU A 209 -5.03 -2.87 -8.77
CA LEU A 209 -6.38 -3.37 -9.11
C LEU A 209 -7.33 -2.26 -9.57
N HIS A 210 -7.02 -1.01 -9.25
CA HIS A 210 -7.79 0.15 -9.70
C HIS A 210 -7.41 0.63 -11.11
N SER A 211 -6.46 -0.01 -11.78
CA SER A 211 -6.00 0.31 -13.13
C SER A 211 -6.29 -0.84 -14.09
N PRO A 212 -6.59 -0.58 -15.39
CA PRO A 212 -6.59 -1.64 -16.40
C PRO A 212 -5.23 -2.34 -16.45
N ILE A 213 -5.20 -3.57 -16.96
CA ILE A 213 -4.00 -4.42 -16.87
C ILE A 213 -2.90 -3.95 -17.82
N ASP A 214 -3.18 -3.87 -19.12
CA ASP A 214 -2.14 -3.64 -20.13
C ASP A 214 -2.60 -2.65 -21.21
N LEU A 215 -1.86 -1.58 -21.38
CA LEU A 215 -2.08 -0.57 -22.40
C LEU A 215 -1.79 -1.07 -23.82
N SER A 216 -0.99 -2.12 -23.98
CA SER A 216 -0.63 -2.65 -25.30
C SER A 216 -1.82 -3.10 -26.11
N VAL A 217 -2.86 -3.63 -25.43
CA VAL A 217 -4.11 -4.12 -26.06
C VAL A 217 -5.01 -3.00 -26.61
N GLU A 218 -4.75 -1.75 -26.23
CA GLU A 218 -5.48 -0.58 -26.73
C GLU A 218 -4.96 -0.16 -28.11
N THR A 219 -5.41 -0.88 -29.16
CA THR A 219 -4.90 -0.71 -30.53
C THR A 219 -5.56 0.44 -31.31
N ARG A 220 -6.70 0.96 -30.82
CA ARG A 220 -7.47 2.02 -31.51
C ARG A 220 -7.20 3.42 -30.97
N LEU A 221 -6.39 3.56 -29.91
CA LEU A 221 -6.04 4.87 -29.38
C LEU A 221 -5.09 5.59 -30.35
N ASP A 222 -5.30 6.90 -30.46
CA ASP A 222 -4.34 7.79 -31.12
C ASP A 222 -2.96 7.63 -30.47
N PRO A 223 -1.87 7.51 -31.23
CA PRO A 223 -0.54 7.26 -30.70
C PRO A 223 -0.04 8.31 -29.70
N GLU A 224 -0.35 9.60 -29.94
CA GLU A 224 0.01 10.69 -29.03
C GLU A 224 -0.75 10.53 -27.72
N VAL A 225 -2.07 10.35 -27.78
CA VAL A 225 -2.92 10.18 -26.60
C VAL A 225 -2.53 8.91 -25.83
N LYS A 226 -2.23 7.80 -26.54
CA LYS A 226 -1.77 6.55 -25.93
C LYS A 226 -0.47 6.76 -25.15
N SER A 227 0.43 7.62 -25.63
CA SER A 227 1.71 7.90 -24.96
C SER A 227 1.57 8.56 -23.58
N TRP A 228 0.40 9.12 -23.26
CA TRP A 228 0.12 9.73 -21.96
C TRP A 228 -0.42 8.75 -20.91
N PHE A 229 -0.70 7.52 -21.31
CA PHE A 229 -1.27 6.50 -20.42
C PHE A 229 -0.22 5.53 -19.89
N ALA A 230 -0.52 4.97 -18.74
CA ALA A 230 0.18 3.85 -18.12
C ALA A 230 -0.84 3.03 -17.34
N PHE A 231 -1.05 1.76 -17.74
CA PHE A 231 -1.88 0.80 -17.04
C PHE A 231 -1.05 0.00 -16.05
N ALA A 232 -1.61 -1.04 -15.42
CA ALA A 232 -0.92 -1.72 -14.33
C ALA A 232 0.47 -2.26 -14.72
N LEU A 233 0.63 -2.88 -15.88
CA LEU A 233 1.94 -3.35 -16.36
C LEU A 233 2.92 -2.19 -16.58
N GLN A 234 2.49 -1.12 -17.25
CA GLN A 234 3.33 0.05 -17.47
C GLN A 234 3.67 0.77 -16.17
N LYS A 235 2.78 0.75 -15.16
CA LYS A 235 3.09 1.28 -13.82
C LYS A 235 4.14 0.44 -13.09
N CYS A 236 4.17 -0.86 -13.31
CA CYS A 236 5.28 -1.69 -12.85
C CYS A 236 6.62 -1.33 -13.53
N GLU A 237 6.58 -1.00 -14.83
CA GLU A 237 7.75 -0.48 -15.56
C GLU A 237 8.21 0.87 -14.99
N GLU A 238 7.27 1.78 -14.68
CA GLU A 238 7.57 3.05 -14.02
C GLU A 238 8.32 2.86 -12.70
N LEU A 239 7.90 1.91 -11.88
CA LEU A 239 8.56 1.59 -10.62
C LEU A 239 9.97 1.02 -10.85
N ALA A 240 10.15 0.17 -11.85
CA ALA A 240 11.46 -0.39 -12.18
C ALA A 240 12.42 0.71 -12.66
N LEU A 241 11.99 1.58 -13.59
CA LEU A 241 12.78 2.70 -14.08
C LEU A 241 13.19 3.66 -12.94
N LEU A 242 12.24 3.97 -12.05
CA LEU A 242 12.51 4.85 -10.91
C LEU A 242 13.51 4.22 -9.92
N ARG A 243 13.37 2.93 -9.61
CA ARG A 243 14.32 2.17 -8.78
C ARG A 243 15.72 2.22 -9.37
N ASP A 244 15.85 1.96 -10.68
CA ASP A 244 17.15 1.89 -11.36
C ASP A 244 17.82 3.26 -11.39
N ALA A 245 17.05 4.33 -11.63
CA ALA A 245 17.57 5.70 -11.58
C ALA A 245 18.02 6.10 -10.15
N LEU A 246 17.29 5.72 -9.13
CA LEU A 246 17.65 6.02 -7.73
C LEU A 246 18.91 5.24 -7.28
N ASN A 247 19.10 4.03 -7.78
CA ASN A 247 20.27 3.21 -7.47
C ASN A 247 21.54 3.64 -8.21
N SER A 248 21.39 4.02 -9.49
CA SER A 248 22.56 4.36 -10.36
C SER A 248 22.89 5.84 -10.38
N GLY A 249 21.92 6.71 -10.11
CA GLY A 249 22.01 8.15 -10.37
C GLY A 249 21.81 8.54 -11.85
N ASP A 250 21.68 7.56 -12.77
CA ASP A 250 21.39 7.84 -14.17
C ASP A 250 19.89 8.11 -14.38
N THR A 251 19.59 9.30 -14.89
CA THR A 251 18.22 9.76 -15.10
C THR A 251 17.77 9.71 -16.57
N ALA A 252 18.60 9.21 -17.50
CA ALA A 252 18.28 9.24 -18.92
C ALA A 252 16.96 8.52 -19.25
N ALA A 253 16.77 7.32 -18.69
CA ALA A 253 15.55 6.51 -18.91
C ALA A 253 14.29 7.16 -18.35
N ILE A 254 14.35 7.71 -17.13
CA ILE A 254 13.19 8.40 -16.52
C ILE A 254 12.87 9.72 -17.22
N ASN A 255 13.88 10.42 -17.76
CA ASN A 255 13.66 11.64 -18.57
C ASN A 255 12.93 11.28 -19.88
N ALA A 256 13.40 10.25 -20.59
CA ALA A 256 12.75 9.77 -21.81
C ALA A 256 11.32 9.31 -21.56
N TRP A 257 11.08 8.60 -20.45
CA TRP A 257 9.75 8.17 -20.05
C TRP A 257 8.82 9.35 -19.76
N SER A 258 9.31 10.39 -19.09
CA SER A 258 8.50 11.54 -18.66
C SER A 258 8.18 12.52 -19.81
N ALA A 259 8.97 12.53 -20.87
CA ALA A 259 8.84 13.50 -21.97
C ALA A 259 7.41 13.59 -22.57
N PRO A 260 6.69 12.49 -22.89
CA PRO A 260 5.34 12.57 -23.44
C PRO A 260 4.32 13.24 -22.49
N ILE A 261 4.38 12.93 -21.19
CA ILE A 261 3.45 13.51 -20.22
C ILE A 261 3.75 14.99 -19.94
N GLN A 262 5.02 15.36 -19.98
CA GLN A 262 5.42 16.76 -19.86
C GLN A 262 5.01 17.58 -21.10
N ALA A 263 5.08 17.01 -22.30
CA ALA A 263 4.65 17.64 -23.55
C ALA A 263 3.12 17.76 -23.67
N ARG A 264 2.33 16.95 -22.95
CA ARG A 264 0.87 16.90 -23.02
C ARG A 264 0.20 18.27 -22.91
N ARG A 265 0.70 19.13 -22.03
CA ARG A 265 0.13 20.48 -21.79
C ARG A 265 0.19 21.41 -23.01
N HIS A 266 1.02 21.09 -23.98
CA HIS A 266 1.21 21.87 -25.23
C HIS A 266 0.56 21.19 -26.45
N SER A 267 -0.08 20.04 -26.25
CA SER A 267 -0.74 19.34 -27.34
C SER A 267 -2.03 20.01 -27.77
N ALA A 268 -2.24 20.12 -29.07
CA ALA A 268 -3.51 20.60 -29.65
C ALA A 268 -4.71 19.69 -29.33
N ARG A 269 -4.47 18.48 -28.79
CA ARG A 269 -5.54 17.56 -28.37
C ARG A 269 -6.07 17.84 -26.97
N VAL A 270 -5.43 18.72 -26.22
CA VAL A 270 -5.82 19.09 -24.84
C VAL A 270 -6.58 20.41 -24.84
N HIS A 271 -6.49 21.21 -25.91
CA HIS A 271 -7.10 22.54 -26.06
C HIS A 271 -8.18 22.56 -27.12
#